data_fa5c44db9ac7ee81bf957116ec94d294
#
_entry.id   fa5c44db9ac7ee81bf957116ec94d294
#
_cell.length_a   1.000
_cell.length_b   1.000
_cell.length_c   1.000
_cell.angle_alpha   90.00
_cell.angle_beta   90.00
_cell.angle_gamma   90.00
#
_symmetry.space_group_name_H-M   'P 1'
#
loop_
_entity.id
_entity.type
_entity.pdbx_description
1 polymer ?
#
loop_
_entity_poly.entity_id
_entity_poly.type
_entity_poly.pdbx_seq_one_letter_code
_entity_poly.pdbx_strand_id
1 'polypeptide(L)'
;SDVYKRQVHKEYGVFTENKKYITKEVYDAYKAIELTESVTIDPHKMGYIPYSAGGIVIKDIRMREVISYFATYVFEKGAEVPALLGAYILEGSKAGATAVAVWAAHHVLPLNISGYGKLIGASIEGALRFYDFLNQQSFKVGDKEIEVHSLVRPDFNMVDYVFKEKGNNDLVEMNKLNHAFYEQASYVAENIYNNEFITSHTDFAISDYGNSPLKFVEDLGFSEEEWYRAGKVTILRAAVLTPYMNEQENFEKYVPKIQALSLIHI
;
A
#
# COMPACT_ATOMS: atom_id res chain seq x y z
N SER A 1 17.52 -22.62 -5.67
CA SER A 1 16.81 -21.41 -5.23
C SER A 1 17.42 -20.78 -4.00
N ASP A 2 17.82 -21.54 -2.97
CA ASP A 2 18.43 -20.99 -1.74
C ASP A 2 19.85 -20.45 -1.94
N VAL A 3 20.60 -21.04 -2.87
CA VAL A 3 21.96 -20.58 -3.24
C VAL A 3 21.87 -19.22 -3.94
N TYR A 4 20.91 -19.06 -4.85
CA TYR A 4 20.66 -17.79 -5.54
C TYR A 4 20.21 -16.69 -4.57
N LYS A 5 19.34 -17.01 -3.63
CA LYS A 5 18.92 -16.09 -2.57
C LYS A 5 20.11 -15.65 -1.72
N ARG A 6 20.96 -16.58 -1.24
CA ARG A 6 22.15 -16.27 -0.45
C ARG A 6 23.15 -15.42 -1.21
N GLN A 7 23.31 -15.65 -2.51
CA GLN A 7 24.25 -14.91 -3.35
C GLN A 7 23.76 -13.48 -3.58
N VAL A 8 22.47 -13.30 -3.89
CA VAL A 8 21.84 -12.00 -4.02
C VAL A 8 21.90 -11.21 -2.71
N HIS A 9 21.66 -11.86 -1.56
CA HIS A 9 21.76 -11.24 -0.24
C HIS A 9 23.18 -10.77 0.11
N LYS A 10 24.20 -11.56 -0.21
CA LYS A 10 25.61 -11.22 0.06
C LYS A 10 26.15 -10.14 -0.86
N GLU A 11 25.79 -10.20 -2.15
CA GLU A 11 26.36 -9.35 -3.18
C GLU A 11 25.84 -7.90 -3.12
N TYR A 12 24.60 -7.70 -2.66
CA TYR A 12 23.96 -6.38 -2.71
C TYR A 12 23.64 -5.78 -1.35
N GLY A 13 23.82 -6.51 -0.25
CA GLY A 13 23.60 -6.00 1.12
C GLY A 13 22.19 -5.51 1.43
N VAL A 14 21.21 -5.90 0.59
CA VAL A 14 19.82 -5.42 0.69
C VAL A 14 19.03 -6.17 1.75
N PHE A 15 19.44 -7.39 2.07
CA PHE A 15 18.82 -8.21 3.09
C PHE A 15 19.88 -8.74 4.03
N THR A 16 19.72 -8.53 5.32
CA THR A 16 20.59 -9.18 6.31
C THR A 16 20.18 -10.65 6.49
N GLU A 17 21.12 -11.51 6.81
CA GLU A 17 20.89 -12.97 6.93
C GLU A 17 19.72 -13.34 7.89
N ASN A 18 19.38 -12.43 8.81
CA ASN A 18 18.39 -12.64 9.86
C ASN A 18 17.03 -12.01 9.63
N LYS A 19 16.80 -11.25 8.57
CA LYS A 19 15.54 -10.57 8.31
C LYS A 19 14.97 -11.01 6.97
N LYS A 20 13.92 -11.83 7.00
CA LYS A 20 13.11 -12.19 5.83
C LYS A 20 12.07 -11.10 5.61
N TYR A 21 12.40 -10.10 4.81
CA TYR A 21 11.45 -9.02 4.48
C TYR A 21 10.28 -9.53 3.65
N ILE A 22 10.55 -10.37 2.66
CA ILE A 22 9.56 -11.01 1.81
C ILE A 22 9.56 -12.51 2.09
N THR A 23 8.40 -13.08 2.35
CA THR A 23 8.27 -14.53 2.54
C THR A 23 8.47 -15.27 1.21
N LYS A 24 8.66 -16.60 1.30
CA LYS A 24 8.78 -17.41 0.09
C LYS A 24 7.50 -17.38 -0.74
N GLU A 25 6.35 -17.39 -0.08
CA GLU A 25 5.04 -17.32 -0.69
C GLU A 25 4.86 -16.03 -1.50
N VAL A 26 5.20 -14.88 -0.91
CA VAL A 26 5.16 -13.56 -1.58
C VAL A 26 6.14 -13.54 -2.75
N TYR A 27 7.35 -14.07 -2.59
CA TYR A 27 8.31 -14.16 -3.69
C TYR A 27 7.78 -15.02 -4.85
N ASP A 28 7.19 -16.17 -4.54
CA ASP A 28 6.63 -17.07 -5.55
C ASP A 28 5.42 -16.43 -6.25
N ALA A 29 4.59 -15.65 -5.53
CA ALA A 29 3.49 -14.86 -6.09
C ALA A 29 4.00 -13.78 -7.07
N TYR A 30 5.07 -13.08 -6.72
CA TYR A 30 5.70 -12.13 -7.67
C TYR A 30 6.25 -12.82 -8.91
N LYS A 31 6.82 -14.03 -8.78
CA LYS A 31 7.24 -14.80 -9.96
C LYS A 31 6.06 -15.22 -10.83
N ALA A 32 4.92 -15.50 -10.26
CA ALA A 32 3.73 -15.89 -11.00
C ALA A 32 3.12 -14.75 -11.85
N ILE A 33 3.58 -13.49 -11.68
CA ILE A 33 3.19 -12.36 -12.55
C ILE A 33 3.48 -12.67 -14.02
N GLU A 34 4.53 -13.43 -14.32
CA GLU A 34 4.85 -13.84 -15.69
C GLU A 34 3.74 -14.66 -16.36
N LEU A 35 2.85 -15.28 -15.58
CA LEU A 35 1.74 -16.10 -16.05
C LEU A 35 0.47 -15.28 -16.32
N THR A 36 0.44 -14.01 -15.90
CA THR A 36 -0.74 -13.15 -16.08
C THR A 36 -0.84 -12.65 -17.51
N GLU A 37 -2.06 -12.32 -17.93
CA GLU A 37 -2.33 -11.80 -19.29
C GLU A 37 -2.01 -10.30 -19.40
N SER A 38 -2.07 -9.58 -18.30
CA SER A 38 -1.70 -8.17 -18.23
C SER A 38 -1.16 -7.77 -16.86
N VAL A 39 -0.34 -6.72 -16.82
CA VAL A 39 0.20 -6.13 -15.60
C VAL A 39 0.02 -4.62 -15.66
N THR A 40 -0.68 -4.06 -14.69
CA THR A 40 -0.74 -2.61 -14.48
C THR A 40 0.41 -2.18 -13.56
N ILE A 41 1.09 -1.13 -13.95
CA ILE A 41 2.27 -0.61 -13.26
C ILE A 41 2.04 0.86 -12.92
N ASP A 42 2.26 1.22 -11.66
CA ASP A 42 2.13 2.58 -11.16
C ASP A 42 3.49 3.19 -10.78
N PRO A 43 4.26 3.73 -11.74
CA PRO A 43 5.51 4.40 -11.43
C PRO A 43 5.36 5.61 -10.49
N HIS A 44 4.18 6.22 -10.46
CA HIS A 44 3.83 7.30 -9.54
C HIS A 44 3.60 6.89 -8.09
N LYS A 45 3.75 5.59 -7.75
CA LYS A 45 3.72 5.06 -6.39
C LYS A 45 5.14 4.71 -5.96
N MET A 46 5.47 3.42 -5.87
CA MET A 46 6.79 2.95 -5.46
C MET A 46 7.91 3.21 -6.49
N GLY A 47 7.58 3.72 -7.67
CA GLY A 47 8.57 4.23 -8.62
C GLY A 47 9.07 5.64 -8.31
N TYR A 48 8.48 6.34 -7.33
CA TYR A 48 8.83 7.71 -6.90
C TYR A 48 8.80 8.73 -8.05
N ILE A 49 7.94 8.51 -9.04
CA ILE A 49 7.77 9.39 -10.20
C ILE A 49 6.48 10.20 -10.02
N PRO A 50 6.49 11.50 -10.38
CA PRO A 50 5.30 12.34 -10.26
C PRO A 50 4.09 11.79 -11.04
N TYR A 51 2.91 12.10 -10.57
CA TYR A 51 1.67 11.85 -11.31
C TYR A 51 1.74 12.57 -12.68
N SER A 52 1.22 12.01 -13.74
CA SER A 52 0.36 10.85 -13.91
C SER A 52 1.11 9.70 -14.63
N ALA A 53 2.13 9.14 -14.00
CA ALA A 53 2.89 8.05 -14.56
C ALA A 53 2.18 6.73 -14.27
N GLY A 54 1.56 6.15 -15.28
CA GLY A 54 0.94 4.82 -15.25
C GLY A 54 1.35 4.03 -16.48
N GLY A 55 1.37 2.72 -16.38
CA GLY A 55 1.68 1.83 -17.49
C GLY A 55 0.87 0.55 -17.44
N ILE A 56 0.72 -0.07 -18.59
CA ILE A 56 0.15 -1.41 -18.72
C ILE A 56 1.01 -2.24 -19.66
N VAL A 57 1.28 -3.47 -19.26
CA VAL A 57 1.91 -4.47 -20.12
C VAL A 57 0.86 -5.53 -20.42
N ILE A 58 0.71 -5.87 -21.69
CA ILE A 58 -0.27 -6.85 -22.18
C ILE A 58 0.50 -7.93 -22.92
N LYS A 59 0.22 -9.19 -22.59
CA LYS A 59 0.91 -10.35 -23.14
C LYS A 59 0.57 -10.58 -24.62
N ASP A 60 -0.71 -10.43 -24.98
CA ASP A 60 -1.20 -10.62 -26.34
C ASP A 60 -1.57 -9.27 -26.96
N ILE A 61 -0.80 -8.87 -27.98
CA ILE A 61 -0.99 -7.59 -28.68
C ILE A 61 -2.38 -7.45 -29.30
N ARG A 62 -3.07 -8.54 -29.61
CA ARG A 62 -4.43 -8.53 -30.17
C ARG A 62 -5.45 -7.94 -29.20
N MET A 63 -5.20 -7.99 -27.87
CA MET A 63 -6.03 -7.33 -26.87
C MET A 63 -6.13 -5.82 -27.10
N ARG A 64 -5.10 -5.23 -27.69
CA ARG A 64 -5.09 -3.81 -28.06
C ARG A 64 -6.21 -3.47 -29.04
N GLU A 65 -6.51 -4.34 -29.98
CA GLU A 65 -7.54 -4.13 -30.99
C GLU A 65 -8.95 -4.12 -30.38
N VAL A 66 -9.16 -4.91 -29.33
CA VAL A 66 -10.46 -5.01 -28.64
C VAL A 66 -10.78 -3.72 -27.87
N ILE A 67 -9.77 -3.07 -27.28
CA ILE A 67 -9.94 -1.86 -26.47
C ILE A 67 -9.74 -0.56 -27.24
N SER A 68 -9.38 -0.65 -28.55
CA SER A 68 -9.10 0.52 -29.35
C SER A 68 -10.37 1.29 -29.73
N TYR A 69 -10.28 2.61 -29.68
CA TYR A 69 -11.30 3.53 -30.18
C TYR A 69 -10.71 4.45 -31.25
N PHE A 70 -11.32 4.45 -32.43
CA PHE A 70 -10.89 5.27 -33.55
C PHE A 70 -11.87 6.42 -33.80
N ALA A 71 -11.46 7.62 -33.45
CA ALA A 71 -12.18 8.82 -33.85
C ALA A 71 -11.79 9.20 -35.29
N THR A 72 -12.76 9.24 -36.19
CA THR A 72 -12.54 9.46 -37.63
C THR A 72 -11.89 10.79 -37.98
N TYR A 73 -11.93 11.77 -37.05
CA TYR A 73 -11.31 13.09 -37.24
C TYR A 73 -9.84 13.14 -36.78
N VAL A 74 -9.37 12.12 -36.06
CA VAL A 74 -7.99 12.06 -35.55
C VAL A 74 -7.10 11.18 -36.40
N PHE A 75 -7.69 10.17 -37.08
CA PHE A 75 -6.93 9.17 -37.81
C PHE A 75 -7.28 9.25 -39.31
N GLU A 76 -6.27 9.45 -40.15
CA GLU A 76 -6.45 9.38 -41.60
C GLU A 76 -6.77 7.95 -42.06
N LYS A 77 -7.69 7.82 -43.01
CA LYS A 77 -8.03 6.52 -43.60
C LYS A 77 -6.78 5.92 -44.24
N GLY A 78 -6.40 4.73 -43.81
CA GLY A 78 -5.26 3.98 -44.35
C GLY A 78 -3.94 4.16 -43.61
N ALA A 79 -3.89 4.94 -42.51
CA ALA A 79 -2.74 4.92 -41.62
C ALA A 79 -2.62 3.56 -40.96
N GLU A 80 -1.44 2.94 -41.06
CA GLU A 80 -1.15 1.73 -40.26
C GLU A 80 -1.32 2.05 -38.77
N VAL A 81 -2.11 1.20 -38.12
CA VAL A 81 -2.48 1.31 -36.71
C VAL A 81 -1.28 0.97 -35.86
N PRO A 82 -0.41 1.82 -35.50
CA PRO A 82 0.47 1.36 -34.45
C PRO A 82 0.98 2.38 -33.45
N ALA A 83 1.09 3.62 -33.81
CA ALA A 83 1.95 4.51 -33.05
C ALA A 83 1.20 5.49 -32.15
N LEU A 84 -0.11 5.58 -32.27
CA LEU A 84 -0.90 6.61 -31.59
C LEU A 84 -1.54 6.06 -30.32
N LEU A 85 -0.92 6.32 -29.17
CA LEU A 85 -1.45 5.96 -27.84
C LEU A 85 -2.90 6.42 -27.62
N GLY A 86 -3.31 7.52 -28.24
CA GLY A 86 -4.67 8.06 -28.15
C GLY A 86 -5.78 7.10 -28.58
N ALA A 87 -5.47 6.06 -29.37
CA ALA A 87 -6.43 5.01 -29.72
C ALA A 87 -6.68 4.00 -28.61
N TYR A 88 -5.86 3.95 -27.57
CA TYR A 88 -5.85 2.90 -26.56
C TYR A 88 -5.97 3.44 -25.13
N ILE A 89 -6.07 4.74 -24.97
CA ILE A 89 -6.18 5.41 -23.67
C ILE A 89 -7.39 6.33 -23.64
N LEU A 90 -8.00 6.52 -22.47
CA LEU A 90 -9.15 7.42 -22.31
C LEU A 90 -8.78 8.90 -22.51
N GLU A 91 -7.53 9.26 -22.26
CA GLU A 91 -6.99 10.59 -22.53
C GLU A 91 -6.76 10.75 -24.04
N GLY A 92 -7.38 11.72 -24.68
CA GLY A 92 -7.18 12.00 -26.11
C GLY A 92 -5.74 12.43 -26.42
N SER A 93 -5.09 13.14 -25.49
CA SER A 93 -3.69 13.53 -25.56
C SER A 93 -3.02 13.32 -24.21
N LYS A 94 -1.90 12.62 -24.20
CA LYS A 94 -1.09 12.38 -23.01
C LYS A 94 0.29 13.06 -23.15
N ALA A 95 0.73 13.73 -22.09
CA ALA A 95 2.03 14.38 -22.10
C ALA A 95 3.17 13.35 -22.20
N GLY A 96 3.97 13.43 -23.28
CA GLY A 96 5.14 12.57 -23.48
C GLY A 96 6.22 12.77 -22.40
N ALA A 97 6.22 13.91 -21.71
CA ALA A 97 7.12 14.18 -20.58
C ALA A 97 7.05 13.11 -19.48
N THR A 98 5.88 12.50 -19.25
CA THR A 98 5.73 11.41 -18.27
C THR A 98 6.59 10.20 -18.62
N ALA A 99 6.59 9.78 -19.89
CA ALA A 99 7.44 8.67 -20.35
C ALA A 99 8.92 9.00 -20.23
N VAL A 100 9.31 10.24 -20.53
CA VAL A 100 10.69 10.74 -20.36
C VAL A 100 11.09 10.74 -18.89
N ALA A 101 10.21 11.15 -17.98
CA ALA A 101 10.48 11.12 -16.54
C ALA A 101 10.72 9.70 -16.03
N VAL A 102 9.91 8.72 -16.44
CA VAL A 102 10.10 7.30 -16.12
C VAL A 102 11.43 6.81 -16.67
N TRP A 103 11.73 7.09 -17.94
CA TRP A 103 12.97 6.70 -18.57
C TRP A 103 14.20 7.29 -17.86
N ALA A 104 14.18 8.59 -17.57
CA ALA A 104 15.27 9.28 -16.88
C ALA A 104 15.50 8.70 -15.46
N ALA A 105 14.42 8.49 -14.70
CA ALA A 105 14.50 7.90 -13.36
C ALA A 105 15.16 6.51 -13.39
N HIS A 106 14.77 5.65 -14.33
CA HIS A 106 15.36 4.30 -14.46
C HIS A 106 16.81 4.31 -15.00
N HIS A 107 17.23 5.37 -15.66
CA HIS A 107 18.63 5.54 -16.05
C HIS A 107 19.52 5.97 -14.87
N VAL A 108 19.01 6.83 -14.01
CA VAL A 108 19.74 7.28 -12.82
C VAL A 108 19.71 6.24 -11.71
N LEU A 109 18.57 5.61 -11.52
CA LEU A 109 18.32 4.58 -10.50
C LEU A 109 17.82 3.31 -11.19
N PRO A 110 18.68 2.34 -11.45
CA PRO A 110 18.33 1.15 -12.22
C PRO A 110 17.30 0.27 -11.48
N LEU A 111 16.49 -0.45 -12.26
CA LEU A 111 15.51 -1.43 -11.77
C LEU A 111 16.20 -2.74 -11.35
N ASN A 112 17.06 -2.64 -10.35
CA ASN A 112 17.76 -3.78 -9.77
C ASN A 112 17.89 -3.62 -8.26
N ILE A 113 18.52 -4.58 -7.60
CA ILE A 113 18.67 -4.63 -6.14
C ILE A 113 19.49 -3.45 -5.61
N SER A 114 20.51 -2.98 -6.34
CA SER A 114 21.34 -1.85 -5.92
C SER A 114 20.72 -0.48 -6.17
N GLY A 115 19.75 -0.41 -7.04
CA GLY A 115 18.97 0.78 -7.35
C GLY A 115 17.64 0.85 -6.61
N TYR A 116 16.53 0.71 -7.34
CA TYR A 116 15.18 0.72 -6.77
C TYR A 116 14.97 -0.32 -5.67
N GLY A 117 15.63 -1.46 -5.75
CA GLY A 117 15.56 -2.50 -4.72
C GLY A 117 15.98 -2.02 -3.33
N LYS A 118 16.93 -1.08 -3.23
CA LYS A 118 17.31 -0.47 -1.94
C LYS A 118 16.18 0.39 -1.37
N LEU A 119 15.55 1.23 -2.19
CA LEU A 119 14.47 2.10 -1.75
C LEU A 119 13.23 1.29 -1.34
N ILE A 120 12.85 0.33 -2.17
CA ILE A 120 11.70 -0.54 -1.90
C ILE A 120 11.96 -1.42 -0.68
N GLY A 121 13.14 -2.01 -0.58
CA GLY A 121 13.55 -2.82 0.58
C GLY A 121 13.52 -2.03 1.87
N ALA A 122 14.00 -0.78 1.85
CA ALA A 122 13.97 0.11 3.00
C ALA A 122 12.52 0.48 3.40
N SER A 123 11.62 0.70 2.43
CA SER A 123 10.19 0.92 2.71
C SER A 123 9.53 -0.31 3.34
N ILE A 124 9.85 -1.52 2.85
CA ILE A 124 9.35 -2.78 3.44
C ILE A 124 9.88 -2.94 4.87
N GLU A 125 11.17 -2.66 5.10
CA GLU A 125 11.76 -2.72 6.43
C GLU A 125 11.10 -1.71 7.38
N GLY A 126 10.85 -0.49 6.91
CA GLY A 126 10.13 0.53 7.65
C GLY A 126 8.70 0.10 8.00
N ALA A 127 8.00 -0.56 7.08
CA ALA A 127 6.65 -1.09 7.33
C ALA A 127 6.67 -2.21 8.38
N LEU A 128 7.63 -3.12 8.33
CA LEU A 128 7.78 -4.18 9.34
C LEU A 128 8.12 -3.59 10.71
N ARG A 129 8.96 -2.57 10.77
CA ARG A 129 9.27 -1.86 12.01
C ARG A 129 8.04 -1.16 12.58
N PHE A 130 7.23 -0.54 11.73
CA PHE A 130 5.98 0.08 12.12
C PHE A 130 4.96 -0.94 12.63
N TYR A 131 4.83 -2.07 11.95
CA TYR A 131 4.00 -3.20 12.39
C TYR A 131 4.43 -3.71 13.77
N ASP A 132 5.72 -3.98 13.97
CA ASP A 132 6.24 -4.45 15.25
C ASP A 132 6.01 -3.41 16.37
N PHE A 133 6.17 -2.12 16.06
CA PHE A 133 5.88 -1.04 16.99
C PHE A 133 4.41 -1.02 17.37
N LEU A 134 3.48 -1.02 16.42
CA LEU A 134 2.05 -0.94 16.68
C LEU A 134 1.57 -2.08 17.59
N ASN A 135 2.00 -3.31 17.33
CA ASN A 135 1.58 -4.47 18.11
C ASN A 135 2.18 -4.53 19.54
N GLN A 136 3.09 -3.63 19.87
CA GLN A 136 3.67 -3.49 21.22
C GLN A 136 3.08 -2.31 22.00
N GLN A 137 2.16 -1.55 21.38
CA GLN A 137 1.61 -0.34 22.00
C GLN A 137 0.24 -0.59 22.61
N SER A 138 0.04 0.03 23.78
CA SER A 138 -1.26 0.40 24.30
C SER A 138 -1.23 1.86 24.73
N PHE A 139 -2.33 2.56 24.58
CA PHE A 139 -2.43 3.97 24.89
C PHE A 139 -3.46 4.19 25.98
N LYS A 140 -3.14 5.06 26.95
CA LYS A 140 -4.10 5.48 27.96
C LYS A 140 -4.66 6.84 27.61
N VAL A 141 -5.98 6.92 27.49
CA VAL A 141 -6.73 8.14 27.22
C VAL A 141 -7.78 8.32 28.30
N GLY A 142 -7.51 9.20 29.27
CA GLY A 142 -8.30 9.27 30.48
C GLY A 142 -8.25 7.93 31.23
N ASP A 143 -9.42 7.38 31.51
CA ASP A 143 -9.56 6.08 32.19
C ASP A 143 -9.58 4.88 31.23
N LYS A 144 -9.51 5.12 29.92
CA LYS A 144 -9.57 4.09 28.88
C LYS A 144 -8.18 3.62 28.48
N GLU A 145 -8.05 2.34 28.22
CA GLU A 145 -6.86 1.72 27.62
C GLU A 145 -7.21 1.32 26.17
N ILE A 146 -6.45 1.83 25.20
CA ILE A 146 -6.63 1.57 23.78
C ILE A 146 -5.51 0.65 23.32
N GLU A 147 -5.86 -0.49 22.80
CA GLU A 147 -4.98 -1.48 22.22
C GLU A 147 -4.91 -1.30 20.70
N VAL A 148 -3.77 -1.64 20.11
CA VAL A 148 -3.61 -1.64 18.63
C VAL A 148 -3.44 -3.07 18.16
N HIS A 149 -4.20 -3.44 17.15
CA HIS A 149 -4.14 -4.76 16.55
C HIS A 149 -3.93 -4.63 15.04
N SER A 150 -2.89 -5.25 14.52
CA SER A 150 -2.65 -5.31 13.08
C SER A 150 -3.45 -6.46 12.47
N LEU A 151 -3.97 -6.24 11.26
CA LEU A 151 -4.76 -7.23 10.52
C LEU A 151 -3.92 -8.49 10.23
N VAL A 152 -2.76 -8.28 9.60
CA VAL A 152 -1.78 -9.31 9.28
C VAL A 152 -0.38 -8.72 9.27
N ARG A 153 0.63 -9.57 9.35
CA ARG A 153 1.99 -9.13 9.05
C ARG A 153 2.08 -8.68 7.60
N PRO A 154 2.60 -7.47 7.31
CA PRO A 154 2.61 -6.95 5.95
C PRO A 154 3.49 -7.79 5.03
N ASP A 155 2.98 -8.11 3.86
CA ASP A 155 3.71 -8.77 2.78
C ASP A 155 4.66 -7.82 2.05
N PHE A 156 4.33 -6.53 2.08
CA PHE A 156 5.07 -5.48 1.42
C PHE A 156 5.16 -4.22 2.31
N ASN A 157 4.72 -3.08 1.85
CA ASN A 157 4.85 -1.80 2.53
C ASN A 157 3.54 -1.23 3.08
N MET A 158 2.46 -2.01 3.12
CA MET A 158 1.18 -1.63 3.70
C MET A 158 1.00 -2.28 5.07
N VAL A 159 0.64 -1.46 6.05
CA VAL A 159 0.30 -1.91 7.41
C VAL A 159 -1.14 -1.55 7.68
N ASP A 160 -1.95 -2.58 7.89
CA ASP A 160 -3.37 -2.47 8.18
C ASP A 160 -3.59 -2.76 9.68
N TYR A 161 -4.32 -1.89 10.37
CA TYR A 161 -4.48 -1.98 11.82
C TYR A 161 -5.79 -1.35 12.31
N VAL A 162 -6.15 -1.65 13.54
CA VAL A 162 -7.30 -1.05 14.23
C VAL A 162 -6.90 -0.62 15.64
N PHE A 163 -7.58 0.40 16.15
CA PHE A 163 -7.63 0.73 17.55
C PHE A 163 -8.85 0.11 18.20
N LYS A 164 -8.67 -0.51 19.35
CA LYS A 164 -9.74 -1.11 20.14
C LYS A 164 -9.64 -0.70 21.59
N GLU A 165 -10.71 -0.20 22.18
CA GLU A 165 -10.79 0.00 23.63
C GLU A 165 -10.79 -1.36 24.31
N LYS A 166 -9.91 -1.53 25.29
CA LYS A 166 -9.78 -2.78 26.05
C LYS A 166 -11.10 -3.10 26.76
N GLY A 167 -11.56 -4.32 26.56
CA GLY A 167 -12.84 -4.78 27.08
C GLY A 167 -14.07 -4.36 26.29
N ASN A 168 -13.90 -3.62 25.19
CA ASN A 168 -15.00 -3.32 24.28
C ASN A 168 -15.45 -4.59 23.54
N ASN A 169 -16.75 -4.89 23.61
CA ASN A 169 -17.41 -6.01 22.91
C ASN A 169 -18.40 -5.52 21.84
N ASP A 170 -18.41 -4.23 21.52
CA ASP A 170 -19.27 -3.63 20.50
C ASP A 170 -18.41 -3.24 19.28
N LEU A 171 -18.58 -3.99 18.17
CA LEU A 171 -17.82 -3.76 16.93
C LEU A 171 -18.17 -2.43 16.27
N VAL A 172 -19.42 -1.95 16.44
CA VAL A 172 -19.84 -0.65 15.89
C VAL A 172 -19.11 0.49 16.60
N GLU A 173 -18.95 0.41 17.92
CA GLU A 173 -18.17 1.42 18.68
C GLU A 173 -16.70 1.39 18.29
N MET A 174 -16.11 0.20 18.08
CA MET A 174 -14.75 0.12 17.55
C MET A 174 -14.62 0.76 16.16
N ASN A 175 -15.58 0.53 15.28
CA ASN A 175 -15.60 1.14 13.95
C ASN A 175 -15.68 2.67 14.02
N LYS A 176 -16.51 3.21 14.92
CA LYS A 176 -16.60 4.67 15.16
C LYS A 176 -15.27 5.26 15.64
N LEU A 177 -14.61 4.57 16.57
CA LEU A 177 -13.29 4.98 17.07
C LEU A 177 -12.28 5.10 15.92
N ASN A 178 -12.18 4.06 15.08
CA ASN A 178 -11.26 4.04 13.95
C ASN A 178 -11.63 5.09 12.88
N HIS A 179 -12.91 5.32 12.65
CA HIS A 179 -13.36 6.34 11.73
C HIS A 179 -13.03 7.75 12.23
N ALA A 180 -13.24 8.04 13.52
CA ALA A 180 -12.89 9.31 14.12
C ALA A 180 -11.37 9.58 14.03
N PHE A 181 -10.55 8.55 14.26
CA PHE A 181 -9.11 8.66 14.06
C PHE A 181 -8.76 8.99 12.60
N TYR A 182 -9.39 8.29 11.65
CA TYR A 182 -9.20 8.57 10.23
C TYR A 182 -9.57 10.01 9.87
N GLU A 183 -10.72 10.52 10.31
CA GLU A 183 -11.15 11.88 10.01
C GLU A 183 -10.12 12.94 10.42
N GLN A 184 -9.41 12.70 11.50
CA GLN A 184 -8.39 13.61 12.01
C GLN A 184 -7.02 13.43 11.35
N ALA A 185 -6.71 12.22 10.92
CA ALA A 185 -5.45 11.87 10.25
C ALA A 185 -5.62 11.70 8.73
N SER A 186 -6.61 12.32 8.13
CA SER A 186 -6.88 12.23 6.68
C SER A 186 -6.58 13.53 5.95
N TYR A 187 -6.74 13.50 4.62
CA TYR A 187 -6.69 14.67 3.76
C TYR A 187 -7.95 15.52 3.90
N VAL A 188 -8.12 16.20 5.01
CA VAL A 188 -9.12 17.26 5.13
C VAL A 188 -8.49 18.54 4.62
N ALA A 189 -9.09 19.15 3.59
CA ALA A 189 -8.49 20.28 2.85
C ALA A 189 -8.02 21.45 3.73
N GLU A 190 -8.70 21.71 4.83
CA GLU A 190 -8.38 22.82 5.74
C GLU A 190 -7.17 22.51 6.64
N ASN A 191 -6.87 21.24 6.90
CA ASN A 191 -5.88 20.80 7.88
C ASN A 191 -4.67 20.07 7.28
N ILE A 192 -4.62 19.87 5.97
CA ILE A 192 -3.61 19.01 5.32
C ILE A 192 -2.17 19.39 5.66
N TYR A 193 -1.89 20.68 5.83
CA TYR A 193 -0.54 21.17 6.15
C TYR A 193 -0.19 21.05 7.63
N ASN A 194 -1.18 20.78 8.48
CA ASN A 194 -1.00 20.59 9.92
C ASN A 194 -0.93 19.11 10.31
N ASN A 195 -1.27 18.22 9.40
CA ASN A 195 -1.24 16.79 9.66
C ASN A 195 0.20 16.27 9.63
N GLU A 196 0.71 15.88 10.79
CA GLU A 196 2.04 15.27 10.91
C GLU A 196 2.04 13.79 10.50
N PHE A 197 0.86 13.16 10.48
CA PHE A 197 0.64 11.77 10.09
C PHE A 197 -0.64 11.67 9.28
N ILE A 198 -0.60 10.91 8.19
CA ILE A 198 -1.75 10.68 7.33
C ILE A 198 -1.98 9.18 7.23
N THR A 199 -3.21 8.77 7.49
CA THR A 199 -3.67 7.40 7.28
C THR A 199 -4.85 7.38 6.32
N SER A 200 -5.07 6.27 5.66
CA SER A 200 -6.31 5.97 4.95
C SER A 200 -7.10 4.92 5.72
N HIS A 201 -8.32 4.65 5.30
CA HIS A 201 -9.11 3.56 5.85
C HIS A 201 -9.73 2.72 4.74
N THR A 202 -10.17 1.53 5.11
CA THR A 202 -10.99 0.66 4.27
C THR A 202 -12.04 0.02 5.15
N ASP A 203 -13.30 0.08 4.71
CA ASP A 203 -14.37 -0.69 5.32
C ASP A 203 -14.43 -2.07 4.66
N PHE A 204 -14.10 -3.11 5.39
CA PHE A 204 -14.31 -4.47 4.96
C PHE A 204 -15.75 -4.86 5.26
N ALA A 205 -16.65 -4.52 4.33
CA ALA A 205 -18.07 -4.80 4.45
C ALA A 205 -18.42 -6.21 3.98
N ILE A 206 -19.44 -6.80 4.58
CA ILE A 206 -19.95 -8.12 4.20
C ILE A 206 -20.39 -8.14 2.73
N SER A 207 -20.95 -7.05 2.23
CA SER A 207 -21.37 -6.91 0.83
C SER A 207 -20.25 -7.13 -0.18
N ASP A 208 -19.02 -6.75 0.18
CA ASP A 208 -17.88 -6.71 -0.75
C ASP A 208 -16.91 -7.88 -0.50
N TYR A 209 -16.75 -8.26 0.75
CA TYR A 209 -15.73 -9.22 1.20
C TYR A 209 -16.32 -10.53 1.78
N GLY A 210 -17.66 -10.63 1.91
CA GLY A 210 -18.31 -11.76 2.57
C GLY A 210 -17.76 -11.95 3.99
N ASN A 211 -17.46 -13.19 4.35
CA ASN A 211 -16.93 -13.53 5.67
C ASN A 211 -15.39 -13.58 5.73
N SER A 212 -14.67 -13.09 4.71
CA SER A 212 -13.20 -13.08 4.74
C SER A 212 -12.61 -12.35 5.96
N PRO A 213 -13.19 -11.21 6.44
CA PRO A 213 -12.70 -10.53 7.63
C PRO A 213 -13.12 -11.15 8.97
N LEU A 214 -14.07 -12.12 8.99
CA LEU A 214 -14.65 -12.67 10.21
C LEU A 214 -13.59 -13.22 11.17
N LYS A 215 -12.62 -13.95 10.65
CA LYS A 215 -11.54 -14.51 11.47
C LYS A 215 -10.78 -13.43 12.24
N PHE A 216 -10.48 -12.30 11.62
CA PHE A 216 -9.83 -11.16 12.29
C PHE A 216 -10.73 -10.54 13.36
N VAL A 217 -12.03 -10.41 13.09
CA VAL A 217 -13.01 -9.88 14.04
C VAL A 217 -13.12 -10.80 15.28
N GLU A 218 -13.11 -12.11 15.08
CA GLU A 218 -13.07 -13.10 16.17
C GLU A 218 -11.76 -13.04 16.96
N ASP A 219 -10.62 -12.88 16.30
CA ASP A 219 -9.31 -12.74 16.94
C ASP A 219 -9.23 -11.45 17.80
N LEU A 220 -10.00 -10.42 17.46
CA LEU A 220 -10.20 -9.23 18.29
C LEU A 220 -11.12 -9.46 19.49
N GLY A 221 -11.76 -10.65 19.60
CA GLY A 221 -12.66 -11.02 20.68
C GLY A 221 -14.12 -10.64 20.48
N PHE A 222 -14.52 -10.26 19.26
CA PHE A 222 -15.93 -10.06 18.93
C PHE A 222 -16.58 -11.38 18.49
N SER A 223 -17.90 -11.49 18.72
CA SER A 223 -18.64 -12.67 18.26
C SER A 223 -19.02 -12.54 16.77
N GLU A 224 -19.36 -13.68 16.16
CA GLU A 224 -19.92 -13.72 14.81
C GLU A 224 -21.25 -12.93 14.71
N GLU A 225 -22.04 -12.89 15.78
CA GLU A 225 -23.27 -12.10 15.84
C GLU A 225 -22.98 -10.58 15.74
N GLU A 226 -21.91 -10.12 16.42
CA GLU A 226 -21.43 -8.73 16.31
C GLU A 226 -20.96 -8.41 14.89
N TRP A 227 -20.30 -9.35 14.22
CA TRP A 227 -19.91 -9.20 12.83
C TRP A 227 -21.12 -8.95 11.91
N TYR A 228 -22.14 -9.80 12.02
CA TYR A 228 -23.37 -9.63 11.21
C TYR A 228 -24.17 -8.38 11.61
N ARG A 229 -24.16 -8.02 12.88
CA ARG A 229 -24.83 -6.80 13.38
C ARG A 229 -24.17 -5.53 12.83
N ALA A 230 -22.83 -5.47 12.88
CA ALA A 230 -22.06 -4.32 12.42
C ALA A 230 -21.99 -4.23 10.90
N GLY A 231 -22.02 -5.37 10.21
CA GLY A 231 -21.97 -5.47 8.76
C GLY A 231 -20.63 -5.11 8.12
N LYS A 232 -19.66 -4.65 8.90
CA LYS A 232 -18.32 -4.28 8.45
C LYS A 232 -17.34 -4.15 9.61
N VAL A 233 -16.05 -4.17 9.27
CA VAL A 233 -14.96 -3.70 10.14
C VAL A 233 -14.18 -2.59 9.44
N THR A 234 -13.95 -1.47 10.13
CA THR A 234 -13.18 -0.33 9.65
C THR A 234 -11.71 -0.50 9.99
N ILE A 235 -10.88 -0.65 8.98
CA ILE A 235 -9.44 -0.84 9.09
C ILE A 235 -8.72 0.44 8.70
N LEU A 236 -7.76 0.87 9.50
CA LEU A 236 -6.83 1.94 9.17
C LEU A 236 -5.67 1.38 8.35
N ARG A 237 -5.18 2.16 7.39
CA ARG A 237 -4.13 1.73 6.46
C ARG A 237 -3.01 2.75 6.41
N ALA A 238 -1.81 2.32 6.71
CA ALA A 238 -0.59 3.09 6.52
C ALA A 238 0.24 2.51 5.38
N ALA A 239 0.41 3.29 4.30
CA ALA A 239 1.34 2.95 3.22
C ALA A 239 2.71 3.58 3.52
N VAL A 240 3.67 2.76 3.90
CA VAL A 240 5.02 3.21 4.21
C VAL A 240 5.79 3.40 2.90
N LEU A 241 5.72 4.59 2.32
CA LEU A 241 6.41 4.92 1.08
C LEU A 241 7.81 5.48 1.31
N THR A 242 8.06 6.09 2.47
CA THR A 242 9.38 6.64 2.77
C THR A 242 10.41 5.55 3.04
N PRO A 243 11.56 5.56 2.35
CA PRO A 243 12.62 4.61 2.62
C PRO A 243 13.39 4.90 3.91
N TYR A 244 13.16 6.04 4.56
CA TYR A 244 13.94 6.46 5.73
C TYR A 244 13.42 5.90 7.05
N MET A 245 12.24 5.30 7.08
CA MET A 245 11.68 4.65 8.29
C MET A 245 12.40 3.37 8.69
N ASN A 246 13.27 2.83 7.86
CA ASN A 246 14.09 1.67 8.21
C ASN A 246 15.22 2.00 9.18
N GLU A 247 15.63 3.27 9.27
CA GLU A 247 16.67 3.73 10.19
C GLU A 247 16.06 4.05 11.56
N GLN A 248 16.71 3.57 12.64
CA GLN A 248 16.21 3.72 14.02
C GLN A 248 15.99 5.19 14.39
N GLU A 249 16.96 6.05 14.12
CA GLU A 249 16.89 7.47 14.46
C GLU A 249 15.73 8.18 13.75
N ASN A 250 15.48 7.86 12.50
CA ASN A 250 14.39 8.43 11.74
C ASN A 250 13.04 7.90 12.23
N PHE A 251 12.95 6.60 12.51
CA PHE A 251 11.73 5.98 13.04
C PHE A 251 11.33 6.61 14.39
N GLU A 252 12.28 6.80 15.29
CA GLU A 252 12.05 7.42 16.61
C GLU A 252 11.51 8.86 16.52
N LYS A 253 11.75 9.58 15.44
CA LYS A 253 11.14 10.90 15.20
C LYS A 253 9.65 10.82 14.86
N TYR A 254 9.17 9.71 14.34
CA TYR A 254 7.74 9.50 14.00
C TYR A 254 6.95 8.94 15.19
N VAL A 255 7.58 8.19 16.09
CA VAL A 255 6.92 7.55 17.24
C VAL A 255 6.10 8.53 18.09
N PRO A 256 6.66 9.70 18.53
CA PRO A 256 5.89 10.66 19.32
C PRO A 256 4.68 11.23 18.59
N LYS A 257 4.78 11.37 17.25
CA LYS A 257 3.68 11.88 16.41
C LYS A 257 2.52 10.90 16.32
N ILE A 258 2.84 9.61 16.18
CA ILE A 258 1.84 8.53 16.18
C ILE A 258 1.18 8.43 17.54
N GLN A 259 1.96 8.52 18.64
CA GLN A 259 1.45 8.50 19.99
C GLN A 259 0.59 9.72 20.32
N ALA A 260 0.98 10.91 19.86
CA ALA A 260 0.22 12.14 20.08
C ALA A 260 -1.15 12.08 19.40
N LEU A 261 -1.25 11.57 18.18
CA LEU A 261 -2.52 11.42 17.49
C LEU A 261 -3.48 10.48 18.20
N SER A 262 -2.99 9.40 18.77
CA SER A 262 -3.82 8.47 19.56
C SER A 262 -4.30 9.06 20.88
N LEU A 263 -3.67 10.12 21.40
CA LEU A 263 -3.99 10.75 22.69
C LEU A 263 -4.94 11.95 22.59
N ILE A 264 -5.00 12.63 21.44
CA ILE A 264 -5.65 13.94 21.33
C ILE A 264 -7.16 13.83 21.06
N HIS A 265 -7.66 12.69 20.57
CA HIS A 265 -8.95 12.64 19.89
C HIS A 265 -9.89 11.46 20.23
N ILE A 266 -9.62 10.77 21.32
CA ILE A 266 -10.48 9.67 21.81
C ILE A 266 -11.33 10.09 23.00
#